data_68db1c35efe6a91eb445972c2f8657b2
#
_entry.id   68db1c35efe6a91eb445972c2f8657b2
#
_cell.length_a   1.000
_cell.length_b   1.000
_cell.length_c   1.000
_cell.angle_alpha   90.00
_cell.angle_beta   90.00
_cell.angle_gamma   90.00
#
_symmetry.space_group_name_H-M   'P 1'
#
loop_
_entity.id
_entity.type
_entity.pdbx_description
1 polymer ?
#
loop_
_entity_poly.entity_id
_entity_poly.type
_entity_poly.pdbx_seq_one_letter_code
_entity_poly.pdbx_strand_id
1 'polypeptide(L)'
;HDEMLFIIIHQVYELWFKQIIHELDSVLLMFSKVSISESDVSLAVTRLDRIIEIQKILIDQVRILETMTAMDFLEFRDHLFPSSGFQSFQFRKLENKLGLKKTDRINYGRKDYKLSLNKDEKDAVEKSENEYSLFQLLETWLERTPFLQFEGFDFWDQYSVAVRSLLKNEKRVIKNNPNYSKDEVEYHLKEHERAVISFEAMIDLNKHNELIEKNKKRLSHKATQAALLIFLYRDEPILHSPFNFLSRLMDVDELFTTWRQRHALMVRRMIGSKIGTGGSSGHAYLKSTADRHKVFAELADLSTFFIPRSALPELPDHIKRNLGYHFQS
;
A
#
# COMPACT_ATOMS: atom_id res chain seq x y z
N HIS A 1 22.85 -13.65 28.47
CA HIS A 1 23.42 -12.44 27.85
C HIS A 1 22.51 -11.96 26.71
N ASP A 2 22.21 -12.79 25.75
CA ASP A 2 21.49 -12.43 24.51
C ASP A 2 19.97 -12.21 24.72
N GLU A 3 19.40 -12.74 25.79
CA GLU A 3 18.02 -12.43 26.20
C GLU A 3 17.81 -10.92 26.39
N MET A 4 18.78 -10.21 27.01
CA MET A 4 18.71 -8.76 27.20
C MET A 4 18.67 -8.03 25.85
N LEU A 5 19.49 -8.45 24.86
CA LEU A 5 19.47 -7.91 23.51
C LEU A 5 18.09 -8.12 22.86
N PHE A 6 17.53 -9.33 23.00
CA PHE A 6 16.21 -9.67 22.47
C PHE A 6 15.12 -8.76 23.08
N ILE A 7 15.12 -8.57 24.38
CA ILE A 7 14.16 -7.71 25.10
C ILE A 7 14.29 -6.25 24.63
N ILE A 8 15.51 -5.70 24.63
CA ILE A 8 15.76 -4.29 24.28
C ILE A 8 15.29 -4.01 22.85
N ILE A 9 15.62 -4.88 21.88
CA ILE A 9 15.23 -4.67 20.48
C ILE A 9 13.70 -4.66 20.34
N HIS A 10 12.99 -5.55 21.00
CA HIS A 10 11.52 -5.55 20.96
C HIS A 10 10.90 -4.31 21.60
N GLN A 11 11.47 -3.82 22.71
CA GLN A 11 11.04 -2.55 23.32
C GLN A 11 11.28 -1.35 22.40
N VAL A 12 12.41 -1.32 21.70
CA VAL A 12 12.73 -0.25 20.72
C VAL A 12 11.74 -0.28 19.55
N TYR A 13 11.36 -1.47 19.06
CA TYR A 13 10.31 -1.59 18.04
C TYR A 13 8.97 -1.00 18.53
N GLU A 14 8.56 -1.31 19.76
CA GLU A 14 7.32 -0.76 20.31
C GLU A 14 7.35 0.77 20.45
N LEU A 15 8.49 1.36 20.79
CA LEU A 15 8.67 2.83 20.81
C LEU A 15 8.56 3.43 19.39
N TRP A 16 9.14 2.79 18.38
CA TRP A 16 9.00 3.24 17.00
C TRP A 16 7.58 3.08 16.47
N PHE A 17 6.90 1.99 16.78
CA PHE A 17 5.48 1.83 16.43
C PHE A 17 4.62 2.91 17.06
N LYS A 18 4.89 3.28 18.31
CA LYS A 18 4.22 4.40 18.98
C LYS A 18 4.42 5.72 18.22
N GLN A 19 5.65 6.00 17.79
CA GLN A 19 5.95 7.21 17.03
C GLN A 19 5.28 7.19 15.65
N ILE A 20 5.31 6.06 14.93
CA ILE A 20 4.62 5.91 13.65
C ILE A 20 3.10 6.15 13.82
N ILE A 21 2.49 5.59 14.87
CA ILE A 21 1.06 5.81 15.15
C ILE A 21 0.78 7.30 15.39
N HIS A 22 1.65 8.01 16.12
CA HIS A 22 1.51 9.44 16.39
C HIS A 22 1.53 10.27 15.07
N GLU A 23 2.48 10.00 14.17
CA GLU A 23 2.52 10.66 12.85
C GLU A 23 1.29 10.31 12.01
N LEU A 24 0.88 9.04 12.02
CA LEU A 24 -0.29 8.56 11.28
C LEU A 24 -1.59 9.17 11.81
N ASP A 25 -1.74 9.33 13.12
CA ASP A 25 -2.90 10.01 13.73
C ASP A 25 -3.01 11.47 13.25
N SER A 26 -1.88 12.15 13.09
CA SER A 26 -1.84 13.50 12.51
C SER A 26 -2.36 13.50 11.06
N VAL A 27 -1.97 12.51 10.23
CA VAL A 27 -2.46 12.37 8.86
C VAL A 27 -3.95 12.07 8.82
N LEU A 28 -4.41 11.13 9.65
CA LEU A 28 -5.83 10.78 9.75
C LEU A 28 -6.69 11.99 10.13
N LEU A 29 -6.22 12.80 11.10
CA LEU A 29 -6.92 14.00 11.52
C LEU A 29 -7.04 15.04 10.38
N MET A 30 -6.00 15.23 9.57
CA MET A 30 -6.03 16.13 8.42
C MET A 30 -7.02 15.64 7.35
N PHE A 31 -7.01 14.36 7.03
CA PHE A 31 -7.85 13.78 5.99
C PHE A 31 -9.31 13.52 6.43
N SER A 32 -9.61 13.58 7.73
CA SER A 32 -10.99 13.52 8.25
C SER A 32 -11.76 14.84 8.11
N LYS A 33 -11.10 15.94 7.72
CA LYS A 33 -11.73 17.25 7.53
C LYS A 33 -12.71 17.22 6.34
N VAL A 34 -13.73 18.07 6.41
CA VAL A 34 -14.69 18.29 5.30
C VAL A 34 -13.96 18.86 4.08
N SER A 35 -13.02 19.79 4.29
CA SER A 35 -12.15 20.35 3.25
C SER A 35 -10.70 20.14 3.63
N ILE A 36 -9.92 19.59 2.72
CA ILE A 36 -8.49 19.33 2.88
C ILE A 36 -7.75 20.35 2.01
N SER A 37 -6.93 21.19 2.64
CA SER A 37 -6.12 22.20 1.94
C SER A 37 -4.85 21.58 1.35
N GLU A 38 -4.24 22.26 0.37
CA GLU A 38 -2.92 21.85 -0.16
C GLU A 38 -1.85 21.80 0.93
N SER A 39 -1.93 22.71 1.92
CA SER A 39 -1.03 22.71 3.07
C SER A 39 -1.24 21.48 3.96
N ASP A 40 -2.48 20.98 4.12
CA ASP A 40 -2.74 19.72 4.81
C ASP A 40 -2.10 18.54 4.07
N VAL A 41 -2.23 18.49 2.74
CA VAL A 41 -1.61 17.44 1.92
C VAL A 41 -0.08 17.48 2.03
N SER A 42 0.52 18.69 1.91
CA SER A 42 1.98 18.87 2.03
C SER A 42 2.49 18.47 3.44
N LEU A 43 1.74 18.80 4.49
CA LEU A 43 2.08 18.39 5.85
C LEU A 43 1.95 16.88 6.03
N ALA A 44 0.93 16.25 5.44
CA ALA A 44 0.77 14.80 5.44
C ALA A 44 1.95 14.10 4.75
N VAL A 45 2.43 14.61 3.63
CA VAL A 45 3.67 14.12 2.97
C VAL A 45 4.84 14.16 3.95
N THR A 46 5.05 15.28 4.65
CA THR A 46 6.12 15.40 5.66
C THR A 46 6.00 14.38 6.78
N ARG A 47 4.76 14.06 7.23
CA ARG A 47 4.51 13.01 8.23
C ARG A 47 4.84 11.62 7.70
N LEU A 48 4.43 11.32 6.47
CA LEU A 48 4.76 10.05 5.81
C LEU A 48 6.27 9.91 5.56
N ASP A 49 6.97 10.96 5.15
CA ASP A 49 8.44 10.94 5.01
C ASP A 49 9.12 10.54 6.32
N ARG A 50 8.64 11.04 7.47
CA ARG A 50 9.16 10.63 8.78
C ARG A 50 8.85 9.17 9.09
N ILE A 51 7.64 8.68 8.77
CA ILE A 51 7.29 7.27 8.91
C ILE A 51 8.23 6.40 8.08
N ILE A 52 8.50 6.79 6.83
CA ILE A 52 9.41 6.11 5.91
C ILE A 52 10.82 6.00 6.50
N GLU A 53 11.37 7.10 7.05
CA GLU A 53 12.70 7.06 7.67
C GLU A 53 12.74 6.15 8.91
N ILE A 54 11.69 6.15 9.73
CA ILE A 54 11.58 5.22 10.86
C ILE A 54 11.52 3.77 10.37
N GLN A 55 10.76 3.47 9.31
CA GLN A 55 10.67 2.12 8.75
C GLN A 55 12.03 1.61 8.22
N LYS A 56 12.85 2.47 7.63
CA LYS A 56 14.22 2.12 7.23
C LYS A 56 15.06 1.70 8.46
N ILE A 57 14.94 2.43 9.57
CA ILE A 57 15.60 2.05 10.83
C ILE A 57 15.08 0.68 11.32
N LEU A 58 13.76 0.44 11.29
CA LEU A 58 13.18 -0.85 11.68
C LEU A 58 13.73 -2.02 10.86
N ILE A 59 13.93 -1.83 9.55
CA ILE A 59 14.51 -2.84 8.66
C ILE A 59 15.98 -3.08 9.03
N ASP A 60 16.76 -2.04 9.26
CA ASP A 60 18.17 -2.15 9.60
C ASP A 60 18.41 -2.75 10.99
N GLN A 61 17.53 -2.48 11.95
CA GLN A 61 17.63 -3.05 13.30
C GLN A 61 17.53 -4.58 13.34
N VAL A 62 16.91 -5.22 12.35
CA VAL A 62 16.88 -6.70 12.27
C VAL A 62 18.30 -7.27 12.26
N ARG A 63 19.28 -6.56 11.69
CA ARG A 63 20.70 -6.98 11.67
C ARG A 63 21.28 -7.16 13.08
N ILE A 64 20.83 -6.39 14.05
CA ILE A 64 21.30 -6.49 15.43
C ILE A 64 20.87 -7.84 16.02
N LEU A 65 19.62 -8.26 15.79
CA LEU A 65 19.15 -9.60 16.19
C LEU A 65 19.88 -10.72 15.44
N GLU A 66 20.28 -10.50 14.19
CA GLU A 66 21.02 -11.48 13.39
C GLU A 66 22.48 -11.69 13.85
N THR A 67 22.99 -10.87 14.78
CA THR A 67 24.29 -11.13 15.45
C THR A 67 24.19 -12.26 16.48
N MET A 68 23.01 -12.55 17.00
CA MET A 68 22.72 -13.69 17.85
C MET A 68 22.70 -14.97 17.00
N THR A 69 23.29 -16.07 17.52
CA THR A 69 23.21 -17.36 16.85
C THR A 69 21.89 -18.10 17.21
N ALA A 70 21.51 -19.06 16.39
CA ALA A 70 20.36 -19.92 16.70
C ALA A 70 20.52 -20.68 18.03
N MET A 71 21.74 -21.04 18.39
CA MET A 71 22.04 -21.73 19.66
C MET A 71 21.83 -20.80 20.86
N ASP A 72 22.35 -19.56 20.77
CA ASP A 72 22.17 -18.56 21.83
C ASP A 72 20.69 -18.25 22.06
N PHE A 73 19.89 -18.15 20.98
CA PHE A 73 18.44 -17.96 21.09
C PHE A 73 17.75 -19.15 21.78
N LEU A 74 18.17 -20.38 21.50
CA LEU A 74 17.56 -21.57 22.10
C LEU A 74 17.80 -21.67 23.60
N GLU A 75 18.88 -21.09 24.15
CA GLU A 75 19.20 -21.11 25.58
C GLU A 75 18.13 -20.39 26.43
N PHE A 76 17.46 -19.35 25.89
CA PHE A 76 16.44 -18.61 26.63
C PHE A 76 15.04 -18.68 26.03
N ARG A 77 14.90 -19.31 24.86
CA ARG A 77 13.63 -19.38 24.13
C ARG A 77 12.45 -19.88 24.97
N ASP A 78 12.68 -20.88 25.80
CA ASP A 78 11.61 -21.48 26.60
C ASP A 78 11.12 -20.55 27.71
N HIS A 79 11.94 -19.60 28.14
CA HIS A 79 11.57 -18.53 29.09
C HIS A 79 10.68 -17.45 28.46
N LEU A 80 10.67 -17.35 27.13
CA LEU A 80 9.81 -16.38 26.40
C LEU A 80 8.34 -16.81 26.34
N PHE A 81 8.05 -18.10 26.56
CA PHE A 81 6.66 -18.58 26.51
C PHE A 81 5.83 -18.00 27.67
N PRO A 82 4.61 -17.45 27.44
CA PRO A 82 3.82 -17.46 26.19
C PRO A 82 3.97 -16.20 25.34
N SER A 83 5.05 -15.44 25.45
CA SER A 83 5.26 -14.19 24.72
C SER A 83 5.35 -14.42 23.20
N SER A 84 4.74 -13.52 22.44
CA SER A 84 4.65 -13.62 20.99
C SER A 84 4.50 -12.24 20.35
N GLY A 85 4.98 -12.09 19.12
CA GLY A 85 4.71 -10.91 18.27
C GLY A 85 3.21 -10.66 18.02
N PHE A 86 2.33 -11.65 18.27
CA PHE A 86 0.88 -11.45 18.26
C PHE A 86 0.40 -10.51 19.37
N GLN A 87 1.20 -10.29 20.41
CA GLN A 87 0.88 -9.41 21.54
C GLN A 87 1.24 -7.95 21.29
N SER A 88 1.92 -7.60 20.20
CA SER A 88 2.15 -6.20 19.82
C SER A 88 0.83 -5.55 19.38
N PHE A 89 0.08 -5.02 20.35
CA PHE A 89 -1.19 -4.33 20.06
C PHE A 89 -0.96 -3.03 19.28
N GLN A 90 0.17 -2.35 19.47
CA GLN A 90 0.52 -1.16 18.71
C GLN A 90 0.68 -1.48 17.21
N PHE A 91 1.34 -2.58 16.88
CA PHE A 91 1.45 -3.00 15.48
C PHE A 91 0.08 -3.34 14.88
N ARG A 92 -0.84 -3.95 15.66
CA ARG A 92 -2.22 -4.21 15.21
C ARG A 92 -3.00 -2.92 14.99
N LYS A 93 -2.89 -1.94 15.90
CA LYS A 93 -3.49 -0.61 15.72
C LYS A 93 -2.95 0.09 14.47
N LEU A 94 -1.65 0.00 14.22
CA LEU A 94 -1.01 0.58 13.05
C LEU A 94 -1.57 -0.03 11.76
N GLU A 95 -1.68 -1.36 11.67
CA GLU A 95 -2.28 -2.04 10.53
C GLU A 95 -3.76 -1.61 10.31
N ASN A 96 -4.56 -1.50 11.38
CA ASN A 96 -5.95 -1.04 11.30
C ASN A 96 -6.04 0.40 10.81
N LYS A 97 -5.22 1.31 11.37
CA LYS A 97 -5.18 2.73 10.99
C LYS A 97 -4.75 2.95 9.54
N LEU A 98 -3.86 2.13 9.01
CA LEU A 98 -3.53 2.14 7.58
C LEU A 98 -4.72 1.66 6.73
N GLY A 99 -5.46 0.66 7.18
CA GLY A 99 -6.64 0.14 6.50
C GLY A 99 -6.57 -1.33 6.10
N LEU A 100 -5.73 -2.14 6.79
CA LEU A 100 -5.74 -3.58 6.59
C LEU A 100 -7.05 -4.16 7.13
N LYS A 101 -7.88 -4.69 6.22
CA LYS A 101 -9.18 -5.27 6.59
C LYS A 101 -9.00 -6.54 7.42
N LYS A 102 -9.96 -6.81 8.31
CA LYS A 102 -10.00 -8.06 9.09
C LYS A 102 -10.06 -9.30 8.18
N THR A 103 -10.77 -9.20 7.06
CA THR A 103 -10.90 -10.27 6.05
C THR A 103 -9.58 -10.58 5.33
N ASP A 104 -8.68 -9.61 5.21
CA ASP A 104 -7.40 -9.75 4.52
C ASP A 104 -6.32 -10.33 5.45
N ARG A 105 -6.60 -10.35 6.76
CA ARG A 105 -5.69 -10.91 7.76
C ARG A 105 -5.62 -12.42 7.64
N ILE A 106 -4.39 -12.92 7.71
CA ILE A 106 -4.15 -14.36 7.75
C ILE A 106 -4.42 -14.85 9.17
N ASN A 107 -5.46 -15.68 9.31
CA ASN A 107 -5.77 -16.33 10.56
C ASN A 107 -4.90 -17.59 10.70
N TYR A 108 -4.11 -17.65 11.76
CA TYR A 108 -3.37 -18.86 12.11
C TYR A 108 -4.22 -19.77 13.00
N GLY A 109 -4.41 -21.03 12.57
CA GLY A 109 -5.16 -22.03 13.34
C GLY A 109 -6.61 -21.64 13.65
N ARG A 110 -7.25 -20.80 12.83
CA ARG A 110 -8.62 -20.25 13.02
C ARG A 110 -8.81 -19.42 14.30
N LYS A 111 -7.74 -19.05 14.99
CA LYS A 111 -7.81 -18.21 16.20
C LYS A 111 -7.81 -16.73 15.82
N ASP A 112 -8.66 -15.95 16.50
CA ASP A 112 -8.63 -14.48 16.39
C ASP A 112 -7.29 -13.97 16.95
N TYR A 113 -6.64 -13.07 16.22
CA TYR A 113 -5.35 -12.49 16.60
C TYR A 113 -5.41 -11.71 17.92
N LYS A 114 -6.61 -11.31 18.36
CA LYS A 114 -6.86 -10.59 19.62
C LYS A 114 -6.82 -11.50 20.87
N LEU A 115 -6.81 -12.81 20.71
CA LEU A 115 -6.83 -13.73 21.87
C LEU A 115 -5.58 -13.65 22.75
N SER A 116 -4.47 -13.17 22.20
CA SER A 116 -3.21 -13.00 22.94
C SER A 116 -3.08 -11.63 23.64
N LEU A 117 -4.07 -10.75 23.48
CA LEU A 117 -4.10 -9.40 24.07
C LEU A 117 -4.83 -9.39 25.43
N ASN A 118 -4.39 -8.54 26.34
CA ASN A 118 -5.15 -8.24 27.56
C ASN A 118 -6.43 -7.44 27.22
N LYS A 119 -7.27 -7.17 28.22
CA LYS A 119 -8.58 -6.52 28.02
C LYS A 119 -8.42 -5.11 27.43
N ASP A 120 -7.55 -4.28 28.02
CA ASP A 120 -7.38 -2.88 27.61
C ASP A 120 -6.77 -2.78 26.21
N GLU A 121 -5.82 -3.64 25.89
CA GLU A 121 -5.22 -3.75 24.56
C GLU A 121 -6.24 -4.20 23.52
N LYS A 122 -7.08 -5.19 23.87
CA LYS A 122 -8.15 -5.68 23.02
C LYS A 122 -9.17 -4.58 22.71
N ASP A 123 -9.63 -3.86 23.74
CA ASP A 123 -10.55 -2.75 23.59
C ASP A 123 -9.96 -1.64 22.71
N ALA A 124 -8.66 -1.33 22.88
CA ALA A 124 -7.96 -0.35 22.07
C ALA A 124 -7.83 -0.77 20.58
N VAL A 125 -7.60 -2.06 20.32
CA VAL A 125 -7.54 -2.60 18.96
C VAL A 125 -8.92 -2.61 18.32
N GLU A 126 -9.96 -3.05 19.04
CA GLU A 126 -11.35 -3.04 18.57
C GLU A 126 -11.85 -1.62 18.27
N LYS A 127 -11.49 -0.65 19.08
CA LYS A 127 -11.74 0.75 18.78
C LYS A 127 -11.12 1.17 17.45
N SER A 128 -9.84 0.82 17.22
CA SER A 128 -9.15 1.16 15.98
C SER A 128 -9.70 0.43 14.73
N GLU A 129 -10.35 -0.72 14.88
CA GLU A 129 -11.06 -1.41 13.78
C GLU A 129 -12.32 -0.66 13.33
N ASN A 130 -12.93 0.12 14.23
CA ASN A 130 -14.16 0.87 13.98
C ASN A 130 -13.94 2.34 13.61
N GLU A 131 -12.72 2.84 13.72
CA GLU A 131 -12.34 4.19 13.28
C GLU A 131 -12.08 4.20 11.76
N TYR A 132 -12.22 5.38 11.15
CA TYR A 132 -11.83 5.55 9.74
C TYR A 132 -10.33 5.31 9.57
N SER A 133 -10.00 4.43 8.65
CA SER A 133 -8.62 4.15 8.28
C SER A 133 -8.11 5.15 7.24
N LEU A 134 -6.78 5.24 7.08
CA LEU A 134 -6.16 6.07 6.05
C LEU A 134 -6.62 5.68 4.65
N PHE A 135 -6.80 4.38 4.38
CA PHE A 135 -7.31 3.91 3.09
C PHE A 135 -8.71 4.48 2.79
N GLN A 136 -9.64 4.47 3.75
CA GLN A 136 -11.00 5.00 3.58
C GLN A 136 -11.00 6.52 3.41
N LEU A 137 -10.16 7.23 4.18
CA LEU A 137 -10.03 8.68 4.05
C LEU A 137 -9.37 9.08 2.74
N LEU A 138 -8.37 8.32 2.27
CA LEU A 138 -7.77 8.47 0.95
C LEU A 138 -8.80 8.31 -0.15
N GLU A 139 -9.59 7.24 -0.11
CA GLU A 139 -10.66 6.98 -1.09
C GLU A 139 -11.66 8.15 -1.13
N THR A 140 -12.14 8.58 0.03
CA THR A 140 -13.04 9.73 0.14
C THR A 140 -12.43 11.02 -0.40
N TRP A 141 -11.13 11.26 -0.16
CA TRP A 141 -10.43 12.42 -0.69
C TRP A 141 -10.28 12.36 -2.21
N LEU A 142 -9.89 11.22 -2.75
CA LEU A 142 -9.79 11.01 -4.19
C LEU A 142 -11.13 11.20 -4.90
N GLU A 143 -12.24 10.71 -4.32
CA GLU A 143 -13.58 10.90 -4.87
C GLU A 143 -14.03 12.37 -4.96
N ARG A 144 -13.45 13.22 -4.13
CA ARG A 144 -13.72 14.69 -4.13
C ARG A 144 -12.80 15.46 -5.06
N THR A 145 -11.81 14.79 -5.69
CA THR A 145 -10.87 15.46 -6.61
C THR A 145 -11.64 16.04 -7.80
N PRO A 146 -11.60 17.36 -8.00
CA PRO A 146 -12.53 18.06 -8.92
C PRO A 146 -12.17 17.89 -10.40
N PHE A 147 -11.02 17.33 -10.75
CA PHE A 147 -10.41 17.40 -12.09
C PHE A 147 -10.78 16.27 -13.03
N LEU A 148 -11.87 15.54 -12.76
CA LEU A 148 -12.28 14.42 -13.62
C LEU A 148 -13.18 14.86 -14.78
N GLN A 149 -13.91 15.97 -14.64
CA GLN A 149 -14.77 16.55 -15.68
C GLN A 149 -14.68 18.06 -15.61
N PHE A 150 -14.37 18.69 -16.73
CA PHE A 150 -14.37 20.15 -16.90
C PHE A 150 -15.34 20.54 -17.99
N GLU A 151 -15.83 21.79 -17.97
CA GLU A 151 -16.69 22.32 -18.99
C GLU A 151 -16.10 22.12 -20.39
N GLY A 152 -16.73 21.26 -21.18
CA GLY A 152 -16.33 20.99 -22.57
C GLY A 152 -15.12 20.09 -22.77
N PHE A 153 -14.55 19.51 -21.72
CA PHE A 153 -13.43 18.57 -21.79
C PHE A 153 -13.71 17.31 -20.96
N ASP A 154 -13.83 16.19 -21.65
CA ASP A 154 -13.87 14.87 -21.01
C ASP A 154 -12.50 14.20 -21.17
N PHE A 155 -11.74 14.18 -20.07
CA PHE A 155 -10.43 13.53 -20.03
C PHE A 155 -10.56 12.04 -20.35
N TRP A 156 -11.59 11.38 -19.79
CA TRP A 156 -11.69 9.92 -19.88
C TRP A 156 -12.01 9.45 -21.29
N ASP A 157 -12.80 10.17 -22.03
CA ASP A 157 -13.07 9.89 -23.44
C ASP A 157 -11.78 9.95 -24.26
N GLN A 158 -11.01 11.04 -24.12
CA GLN A 158 -9.76 11.22 -24.87
C GLN A 158 -8.68 10.22 -24.44
N TYR A 159 -8.52 9.99 -23.12
CA TYR A 159 -7.62 8.99 -22.58
C TYR A 159 -7.98 7.59 -23.08
N SER A 160 -9.27 7.24 -23.11
CA SER A 160 -9.74 5.95 -23.60
C SER A 160 -9.38 5.73 -25.08
N VAL A 161 -9.52 6.77 -25.90
CA VAL A 161 -9.12 6.72 -27.32
C VAL A 161 -7.61 6.50 -27.44
N ALA A 162 -6.80 7.24 -26.68
CA ALA A 162 -5.35 7.09 -26.69
C ALA A 162 -4.90 5.68 -26.29
N VAL A 163 -5.44 5.15 -25.19
CA VAL A 163 -5.09 3.80 -24.71
C VAL A 163 -5.54 2.72 -25.68
N ARG A 164 -6.76 2.80 -26.23
CA ARG A 164 -7.21 1.82 -27.24
C ARG A 164 -6.32 1.82 -28.47
N SER A 165 -5.82 2.99 -28.88
CA SER A 165 -4.86 3.11 -29.99
C SER A 165 -3.54 2.42 -29.66
N LEU A 166 -3.00 2.63 -28.45
CA LEU A 166 -1.77 1.98 -27.96
C LEU A 166 -1.94 0.46 -27.88
N LEU A 167 -3.01 -0.03 -27.27
CA LEU A 167 -3.31 -1.46 -27.17
C LEU A 167 -3.46 -2.12 -28.55
N LYS A 168 -4.11 -1.43 -29.50
CA LYS A 168 -4.22 -1.93 -30.89
C LYS A 168 -2.85 -2.03 -31.57
N ASN A 169 -1.98 -1.04 -31.34
CA ASN A 169 -0.62 -1.06 -31.89
C ASN A 169 0.23 -2.18 -31.24
N GLU A 170 0.15 -2.33 -29.92
CA GLU A 170 0.83 -3.41 -29.19
C GLU A 170 0.44 -4.79 -29.71
N LYS A 171 -0.86 -5.05 -29.89
CA LYS A 171 -1.35 -6.30 -30.50
C LYS A 171 -0.75 -6.56 -31.88
N ARG A 172 -0.61 -5.49 -32.70
CA ARG A 172 0.03 -5.58 -34.00
C ARG A 172 1.52 -5.93 -33.91
N VAL A 173 2.23 -5.28 -32.97
CA VAL A 173 3.66 -5.56 -32.76
C VAL A 173 3.87 -6.99 -32.30
N ILE A 174 3.08 -7.49 -31.34
CA ILE A 174 3.16 -8.88 -30.86
C ILE A 174 2.98 -9.86 -32.02
N LYS A 175 1.94 -9.66 -32.84
CA LYS A 175 1.63 -10.57 -33.97
C LYS A 175 2.69 -10.59 -35.05
N ASN A 176 3.37 -9.49 -35.29
CA ASN A 176 4.34 -9.32 -36.36
C ASN A 176 5.80 -9.36 -35.90
N ASN A 177 6.06 -9.72 -34.65
CA ASN A 177 7.41 -9.79 -34.12
C ASN A 177 8.14 -11.01 -34.72
N PRO A 178 9.19 -10.81 -35.53
CA PRO A 178 9.90 -11.91 -36.18
C PRO A 178 10.71 -12.77 -35.20
N ASN A 179 10.95 -12.28 -33.98
CA ASN A 179 11.72 -12.96 -32.95
C ASN A 179 10.88 -13.87 -32.06
N TYR A 180 9.54 -13.86 -32.21
CA TYR A 180 8.65 -14.69 -31.40
C TYR A 180 8.29 -15.98 -32.12
N SER A 181 8.41 -17.09 -31.40
CA SER A 181 7.80 -18.36 -31.80
C SER A 181 6.25 -18.28 -31.74
N LYS A 182 5.55 -19.25 -32.32
CA LYS A 182 4.10 -19.29 -32.25
C LYS A 182 3.56 -19.36 -30.83
N ASP A 183 4.23 -20.10 -29.97
CA ASP A 183 3.84 -20.27 -28.56
C ASP A 183 4.07 -18.96 -27.76
N GLU A 184 5.16 -18.24 -28.03
CA GLU A 184 5.42 -16.92 -27.43
C GLU A 184 4.40 -15.87 -27.90
N VAL A 185 4.02 -15.87 -29.17
CA VAL A 185 2.95 -14.99 -29.68
C VAL A 185 1.64 -15.29 -28.95
N GLU A 186 1.27 -16.57 -28.80
CA GLU A 186 0.05 -16.95 -28.08
C GLU A 186 0.10 -16.50 -26.60
N TYR A 187 1.24 -16.70 -25.92
CA TYR A 187 1.45 -16.25 -24.55
C TYR A 187 1.28 -14.73 -24.43
N HIS A 188 1.98 -13.95 -25.25
CA HIS A 188 1.90 -12.49 -25.21
C HIS A 188 0.51 -11.96 -25.59
N LEU A 189 -0.21 -12.62 -26.47
CA LEU A 189 -1.59 -12.24 -26.78
C LEU A 189 -2.54 -12.49 -25.60
N LYS A 190 -2.35 -13.55 -24.82
CA LYS A 190 -3.12 -13.78 -23.60
C LYS A 190 -2.85 -12.72 -22.53
N GLU A 191 -1.58 -12.32 -22.34
CA GLU A 191 -1.24 -11.22 -21.42
C GLU A 191 -1.83 -9.89 -21.91
N HIS A 192 -1.75 -9.61 -23.20
CA HIS A 192 -2.38 -8.44 -23.80
C HIS A 192 -3.92 -8.43 -23.59
N GLU A 193 -4.59 -9.56 -23.72
CA GLU A 193 -6.03 -9.67 -23.46
C GLU A 193 -6.36 -9.34 -21.98
N ARG A 194 -5.53 -9.80 -21.04
CA ARG A 194 -5.67 -9.44 -19.62
C ARG A 194 -5.53 -7.93 -19.39
N ALA A 195 -4.55 -7.30 -20.05
CA ALA A 195 -4.38 -5.85 -19.97
C ALA A 195 -5.60 -5.10 -20.53
N VAL A 196 -6.17 -5.56 -21.66
CA VAL A 196 -7.41 -4.98 -22.22
C VAL A 196 -8.58 -5.11 -21.26
N ILE A 197 -8.80 -6.28 -20.67
CA ILE A 197 -9.87 -6.50 -19.68
C ILE A 197 -9.69 -5.59 -18.47
N SER A 198 -8.47 -5.45 -17.95
CA SER A 198 -8.17 -4.57 -16.83
C SER A 198 -8.43 -3.11 -17.16
N PHE A 199 -8.03 -2.67 -18.36
CA PHE A 199 -8.29 -1.32 -18.85
C PHE A 199 -9.80 -1.04 -19.00
N GLU A 200 -10.55 -1.97 -19.58
CA GLU A 200 -11.99 -1.81 -19.70
C GLU A 200 -12.69 -1.73 -18.34
N ALA A 201 -12.23 -2.51 -17.35
CA ALA A 201 -12.76 -2.42 -15.98
C ALA A 201 -12.39 -1.09 -15.29
N MET A 202 -11.32 -0.43 -15.69
CA MET A 202 -10.98 0.90 -15.19
C MET A 202 -11.86 2.01 -15.80
N ILE A 203 -12.33 1.82 -17.03
CA ILE A 203 -13.20 2.80 -17.72
C ILE A 203 -14.69 2.54 -17.44
N ASP A 204 -15.11 1.29 -17.39
CA ASP A 204 -16.52 0.89 -17.23
C ASP A 204 -16.87 0.69 -15.76
N LEU A 205 -17.78 1.52 -15.24
CA LEU A 205 -18.24 1.49 -13.87
C LEU A 205 -18.80 0.12 -13.45
N ASN A 206 -19.58 -0.54 -14.33
CA ASN A 206 -20.20 -1.83 -13.97
C ASN A 206 -19.15 -2.92 -13.84
N LYS A 207 -18.20 -2.98 -14.79
CA LYS A 207 -17.08 -3.93 -14.73
C LYS A 207 -16.19 -3.68 -13.48
N HIS A 208 -15.98 -2.42 -13.14
CA HIS A 208 -15.24 -2.06 -11.93
C HIS A 208 -15.94 -2.56 -10.65
N ASN A 209 -17.24 -2.29 -10.55
CA ASN A 209 -18.06 -2.72 -9.39
C ASN A 209 -18.08 -4.25 -9.24
N GLU A 210 -18.13 -5.00 -10.33
CA GLU A 210 -17.98 -6.46 -10.29
C GLU A 210 -16.63 -6.90 -9.66
N LEU A 211 -15.55 -6.16 -9.89
CA LEU A 211 -14.26 -6.47 -9.27
C LEU A 211 -14.27 -6.17 -7.77
N ILE A 212 -14.96 -5.10 -7.35
CA ILE A 212 -15.14 -4.78 -5.92
C ILE A 212 -15.96 -5.89 -5.24
N GLU A 213 -17.08 -6.31 -5.82
CA GLU A 213 -17.92 -7.39 -5.28
C GLU A 213 -17.15 -8.72 -5.14
N LYS A 214 -16.25 -8.99 -6.08
CA LYS A 214 -15.35 -10.17 -6.06
C LYS A 214 -14.14 -9.98 -5.12
N ASN A 215 -14.06 -8.90 -4.36
CA ASN A 215 -12.91 -8.51 -3.52
C ASN A 215 -11.56 -8.48 -4.27
N LYS A 216 -11.58 -8.19 -5.58
CA LYS A 216 -10.38 -8.02 -6.41
C LYS A 216 -9.90 -6.58 -6.46
N LYS A 217 -10.77 -5.63 -6.11
CA LYS A 217 -10.47 -4.21 -5.96
C LYS A 217 -11.11 -3.65 -4.68
N ARG A 218 -10.51 -2.59 -4.16
CA ARG A 218 -10.95 -1.92 -2.94
C ARG A 218 -11.30 -0.45 -3.20
N LEU A 219 -10.51 0.23 -4.04
CA LEU A 219 -10.79 1.63 -4.41
C LEU A 219 -12.03 1.70 -5.29
N SER A 220 -12.90 2.67 -5.04
CA SER A 220 -14.03 2.96 -5.89
C SER A 220 -13.58 3.34 -7.31
N HIS A 221 -14.46 3.23 -8.27
CA HIS A 221 -14.19 3.61 -9.66
C HIS A 221 -13.68 5.05 -9.76
N LYS A 222 -14.39 5.98 -9.09
CA LYS A 222 -14.05 7.40 -9.10
C LYS A 222 -12.69 7.67 -8.42
N ALA A 223 -12.40 7.03 -7.29
CA ALA A 223 -11.13 7.15 -6.61
C ALA A 223 -9.97 6.59 -7.45
N THR A 224 -10.18 5.45 -8.14
CA THR A 224 -9.21 4.86 -9.07
C THR A 224 -8.89 5.82 -10.21
N GLN A 225 -9.90 6.43 -10.80
CA GLN A 225 -9.74 7.41 -11.87
C GLN A 225 -9.00 8.66 -11.38
N ALA A 226 -9.37 9.20 -10.22
CA ALA A 226 -8.71 10.37 -9.64
C ALA A 226 -7.23 10.11 -9.35
N ALA A 227 -6.90 8.96 -8.77
CA ALA A 227 -5.52 8.58 -8.53
C ALA A 227 -4.72 8.46 -9.84
N LEU A 228 -5.30 7.83 -10.87
CA LEU A 228 -4.64 7.70 -12.18
C LEU A 228 -4.39 9.08 -12.81
N LEU A 229 -5.35 10.00 -12.76
CA LEU A 229 -5.18 11.36 -13.26
C LEU A 229 -4.01 12.07 -12.56
N ILE A 230 -3.93 11.97 -11.22
CA ILE A 230 -2.85 12.55 -10.43
C ILE A 230 -1.48 12.01 -10.88
N PHE A 231 -1.38 10.71 -11.13
CA PHE A 231 -0.13 10.10 -11.62
C PHE A 231 0.25 10.54 -13.03
N LEU A 232 -0.72 10.64 -13.93
CA LEU A 232 -0.49 10.99 -15.33
C LEU A 232 -0.07 12.45 -15.50
N TYR A 233 -0.66 13.37 -14.72
CA TYR A 233 -0.41 14.81 -14.79
C TYR A 233 0.35 15.35 -13.57
N ARG A 234 1.19 14.53 -12.97
CA ARG A 234 1.99 14.89 -11.78
C ARG A 234 2.89 16.12 -11.95
N ASP A 235 3.16 16.50 -13.19
CA ASP A 235 3.99 17.68 -13.51
C ASP A 235 3.18 19.00 -13.41
N GLU A 236 1.85 18.93 -13.34
CA GLU A 236 1.02 20.09 -13.09
C GLU A 236 1.15 20.53 -11.62
N PRO A 237 1.40 21.84 -11.35
CA PRO A 237 1.76 22.30 -10.01
C PRO A 237 0.80 21.87 -8.90
N ILE A 238 -0.51 21.96 -9.11
CA ILE A 238 -1.52 21.60 -8.12
C ILE A 238 -1.57 20.07 -7.84
N LEU A 239 -1.12 19.23 -8.78
CA LEU A 239 -1.10 17.77 -8.63
C LEU A 239 0.20 17.24 -8.04
N HIS A 240 1.21 18.11 -7.85
CA HIS A 240 2.51 17.69 -7.33
C HIS A 240 2.42 17.14 -5.88
N SER A 241 1.77 17.89 -4.98
CA SER A 241 1.58 17.43 -3.59
C SER A 241 0.69 16.17 -3.50
N PRO A 242 -0.45 16.09 -4.20
CA PRO A 242 -1.23 14.85 -4.34
C PRO A 242 -0.40 13.66 -4.84
N PHE A 243 0.39 13.83 -5.89
CA PHE A 243 1.28 12.79 -6.41
C PHE A 243 2.29 12.32 -5.35
N ASN A 244 2.95 13.25 -4.66
CA ASN A 244 3.89 12.91 -3.59
C ASN A 244 3.20 12.14 -2.47
N PHE A 245 1.99 12.56 -2.06
CA PHE A 245 1.23 11.86 -1.04
C PHE A 245 0.93 10.40 -1.43
N LEU A 246 0.42 10.16 -2.65
CA LEU A 246 0.15 8.81 -3.15
C LEU A 246 1.44 7.97 -3.24
N SER A 247 2.54 8.58 -3.69
CA SER A 247 3.84 7.90 -3.77
C SER A 247 4.35 7.48 -2.40
N ARG A 248 4.23 8.35 -1.37
CA ARG A 248 4.62 8.01 0.01
C ARG A 248 3.77 6.90 0.62
N LEU A 249 2.50 6.80 0.27
CA LEU A 249 1.66 5.68 0.71
C LEU A 249 2.16 4.34 0.15
N MET A 250 2.58 4.32 -1.12
CA MET A 250 3.21 3.14 -1.72
C MET A 250 4.54 2.80 -1.03
N ASP A 251 5.41 3.82 -0.80
CA ASP A 251 6.68 3.63 -0.10
C ASP A 251 6.47 3.02 1.31
N VAL A 252 5.48 3.52 2.07
CA VAL A 252 5.13 2.99 3.40
C VAL A 252 4.73 1.51 3.33
N ASP A 253 3.93 1.12 2.33
CA ASP A 253 3.45 -0.25 2.16
C ASP A 253 4.59 -1.21 1.74
N GLU A 254 5.46 -0.75 0.84
CA GLU A 254 6.64 -1.49 0.38
C GLU A 254 7.65 -1.71 1.51
N LEU A 255 7.91 -0.70 2.34
CA LEU A 255 8.83 -0.81 3.47
C LEU A 255 8.29 -1.74 4.56
N PHE A 256 6.98 -1.74 4.84
CA PHE A 256 6.39 -2.75 5.73
C PHE A 256 6.49 -4.16 5.14
N THR A 257 6.31 -4.31 3.84
CA THR A 257 6.51 -5.59 3.16
C THR A 257 7.95 -6.07 3.29
N THR A 258 8.92 -5.17 3.06
CA THR A 258 10.36 -5.45 3.20
C THR A 258 10.72 -5.82 4.63
N TRP A 259 10.20 -5.09 5.62
CA TRP A 259 10.41 -5.42 7.03
C TRP A 259 9.86 -6.80 7.39
N ARG A 260 8.63 -7.14 6.95
CA ARG A 260 8.04 -8.48 7.18
C ARG A 260 8.86 -9.59 6.53
N GLN A 261 9.34 -9.38 5.30
CA GLN A 261 10.20 -10.35 4.60
C GLN A 261 11.52 -10.54 5.34
N ARG A 262 12.16 -9.45 5.77
CA ARG A 262 13.41 -9.51 6.52
C ARG A 262 13.23 -10.26 7.84
N HIS A 263 12.15 -9.93 8.58
CA HIS A 263 11.78 -10.62 9.80
C HIS A 263 11.53 -12.12 9.57
N ALA A 264 10.80 -12.49 8.52
CA ALA A 264 10.55 -13.89 8.18
C ALA A 264 11.85 -14.67 7.90
N LEU A 265 12.79 -14.07 7.19
CA LEU A 265 14.11 -14.67 6.90
C LEU A 265 14.93 -14.85 8.19
N MET A 266 14.96 -13.83 9.05
CA MET A 266 15.62 -13.91 10.35
C MET A 266 15.03 -15.04 11.21
N VAL A 267 13.69 -15.12 11.33
CA VAL A 267 13.01 -16.19 12.07
C VAL A 267 13.37 -17.56 11.50
N ARG A 268 13.41 -17.74 10.17
CA ARG A 268 13.85 -18.99 9.54
C ARG A 268 15.28 -19.36 9.93
N ARG A 269 16.17 -18.38 9.99
CA ARG A 269 17.57 -18.57 10.39
C ARG A 269 17.68 -19.00 11.87
N MET A 270 16.82 -18.44 12.76
CA MET A 270 16.86 -18.69 14.20
C MET A 270 16.23 -20.03 14.61
N ILE A 271 15.09 -20.38 14.05
CA ILE A 271 14.31 -21.55 14.49
C ILE A 271 14.05 -22.59 13.40
N GLY A 272 14.47 -22.33 12.15
CA GLY A 272 14.23 -23.24 11.03
C GLY A 272 12.74 -23.48 10.78
N SER A 273 12.32 -24.74 10.80
CA SER A 273 10.92 -25.16 10.67
C SER A 273 10.18 -25.35 12.01
N LYS A 274 10.83 -25.06 13.14
CA LYS A 274 10.20 -25.20 14.45
C LYS A 274 9.02 -24.24 14.61
N ILE A 275 8.05 -24.63 15.44
CA ILE A 275 6.91 -23.78 15.79
C ILE A 275 7.41 -22.58 16.59
N GLY A 276 6.95 -21.36 16.26
CA GLY A 276 7.26 -20.14 16.98
C GLY A 276 6.68 -20.14 18.40
N THR A 277 7.18 -19.28 19.29
CA THR A 277 6.69 -19.12 20.67
C THR A 277 5.19 -18.82 20.75
N GLY A 278 4.64 -18.15 19.73
CA GLY A 278 3.19 -17.88 19.60
C GLY A 278 2.38 -19.03 18.99
N GLY A 279 2.97 -20.21 18.80
CA GLY A 279 2.28 -21.40 18.27
C GLY A 279 2.08 -21.42 16.75
N SER A 280 2.60 -20.43 16.01
CA SER A 280 2.50 -20.38 14.55
C SER A 280 3.60 -21.21 13.87
N SER A 281 3.41 -21.51 12.56
CA SER A 281 4.44 -22.15 11.72
C SER A 281 5.67 -21.27 11.46
N GLY A 282 5.87 -20.21 12.27
CA GLY A 282 7.02 -19.31 12.18
C GLY A 282 7.18 -18.69 10.79
N HIS A 283 8.20 -19.11 10.06
CA HIS A 283 8.54 -18.56 8.75
C HIS A 283 7.41 -18.56 7.71
N ALA A 284 6.66 -19.69 7.59
CA ALA A 284 5.63 -19.78 6.55
C ALA A 284 4.48 -18.80 6.77
N TYR A 285 4.06 -18.62 8.03
CA TYR A 285 3.08 -17.62 8.40
C TYR A 285 3.58 -16.20 8.10
N LEU A 286 4.79 -15.84 8.54
CA LEU A 286 5.37 -14.52 8.35
C LEU A 286 5.56 -14.18 6.85
N LYS A 287 6.01 -15.15 6.04
CA LYS A 287 6.11 -14.99 4.60
C LYS A 287 4.75 -14.69 3.98
N SER A 288 3.72 -15.45 4.36
CA SER A 288 2.36 -15.25 3.86
C SER A 288 1.80 -13.87 4.24
N THR A 289 2.12 -13.35 5.44
CA THR A 289 1.72 -11.98 5.83
C THR A 289 2.46 -10.92 5.01
N ALA A 290 3.72 -11.11 4.66
CA ALA A 290 4.46 -10.20 3.80
C ALA A 290 3.85 -10.11 2.39
N ASP A 291 3.34 -11.22 1.86
CA ASP A 291 2.75 -11.27 0.52
C ASP A 291 1.35 -10.65 0.47
N ARG A 292 0.55 -10.76 1.55
CA ARG A 292 -0.88 -10.41 1.55
C ARG A 292 -1.24 -9.12 2.28
N HIS A 293 -0.50 -8.73 3.31
CA HIS A 293 -0.84 -7.56 4.13
C HIS A 293 -0.35 -6.26 3.48
N LYS A 294 -0.80 -6.01 2.27
CA LYS A 294 -0.58 -4.76 1.52
C LYS A 294 -1.86 -3.95 1.50
N VAL A 295 -1.76 -2.68 1.88
CA VAL A 295 -2.92 -1.79 1.98
C VAL A 295 -3.10 -0.96 0.71
N PHE A 296 -1.99 -0.45 0.16
CA PHE A 296 -1.99 0.50 -0.96
C PHE A 296 -1.50 -0.12 -2.28
N ALA A 297 -1.50 -1.44 -2.40
CA ALA A 297 -1.04 -2.13 -3.62
C ALA A 297 -1.76 -1.66 -4.89
N GLU A 298 -3.06 -1.32 -4.79
CA GLU A 298 -3.84 -0.83 -5.93
C GLU A 298 -3.31 0.48 -6.52
N LEU A 299 -2.64 1.33 -5.73
CA LEU A 299 -1.98 2.52 -6.24
C LEU A 299 -0.78 2.16 -7.14
N ALA A 300 0.00 1.15 -6.76
CA ALA A 300 1.11 0.66 -7.57
C ALA A 300 0.60 -0.01 -8.86
N ASP A 301 -0.50 -0.75 -8.79
CA ASP A 301 -1.13 -1.40 -9.93
C ASP A 301 -1.62 -0.41 -11.00
N LEU A 302 -1.83 0.87 -10.64
CA LEU A 302 -2.19 1.92 -11.60
C LEU A 302 -1.12 2.15 -12.67
N SER A 303 0.14 1.78 -12.40
CA SER A 303 1.21 1.84 -13.39
C SER A 303 0.90 1.04 -14.66
N THR A 304 0.06 0.00 -14.57
CA THR A 304 -0.46 -0.78 -15.71
C THR A 304 -1.19 0.09 -16.73
N PHE A 305 -1.76 1.21 -16.28
CA PHE A 305 -2.55 2.13 -17.09
C PHE A 305 -1.77 3.37 -17.54
N PHE A 306 -0.48 3.45 -17.23
CA PHE A 306 0.32 4.58 -17.67
C PHE A 306 0.58 4.52 -19.16
N ILE A 307 0.50 5.68 -19.80
CA ILE A 307 0.82 5.85 -21.22
C ILE A 307 1.95 6.87 -21.37
N PRO A 308 2.72 6.81 -22.46
CA PRO A 308 3.76 7.81 -22.72
C PRO A 308 3.22 9.23 -22.70
N ARG A 309 4.01 10.18 -22.19
CA ARG A 309 3.62 11.61 -22.15
C ARG A 309 3.18 12.15 -23.53
N SER A 310 3.83 11.70 -24.59
CA SER A 310 3.48 12.07 -25.98
C SER A 310 2.13 11.57 -26.44
N ALA A 311 1.53 10.62 -25.72
CA ALA A 311 0.20 10.07 -26.02
C ALA A 311 -0.87 10.56 -25.03
N LEU A 312 -0.49 11.33 -23.99
CA LEU A 312 -1.45 11.93 -23.06
C LEU A 312 -2.31 12.98 -23.79
N PRO A 313 -3.62 13.02 -23.50
CA PRO A 313 -4.47 14.12 -23.96
C PRO A 313 -3.92 15.48 -23.52
N GLU A 314 -3.87 16.45 -24.42
CA GLU A 314 -3.49 17.79 -24.03
C GLU A 314 -4.60 18.43 -23.21
N LEU A 315 -4.22 18.94 -22.04
CA LEU A 315 -5.15 19.71 -21.21
C LEU A 315 -5.41 21.09 -21.87
N PRO A 316 -6.67 21.51 -22.02
CA PRO A 316 -6.98 22.84 -22.51
C PRO A 316 -6.36 23.95 -21.66
N ASP A 317 -6.03 25.10 -22.28
CA ASP A 317 -5.34 26.18 -21.59
C ASP A 317 -6.09 26.72 -20.35
N HIS A 318 -7.43 26.72 -20.38
CA HIS A 318 -8.22 27.14 -19.22
C HIS A 318 -8.08 26.16 -18.05
N ILE A 319 -7.91 24.86 -18.34
CA ILE A 319 -7.63 23.83 -17.31
C ILE A 319 -6.21 24.00 -16.79
N LYS A 320 -5.22 24.12 -17.68
CA LYS A 320 -3.82 24.37 -17.26
C LYS A 320 -3.70 25.60 -16.36
N ARG A 321 -4.44 26.67 -16.64
CA ARG A 321 -4.48 27.85 -15.76
C ARG A 321 -5.05 27.53 -14.39
N ASN A 322 -6.07 26.72 -14.28
CA ASN A 322 -6.65 26.31 -13.00
C ASN A 322 -5.75 25.33 -12.22
N LEU A 323 -4.86 24.63 -12.91
CA LEU A 323 -3.91 23.66 -12.32
C LEU A 323 -2.54 24.28 -12.03
N GLY A 324 -2.30 25.56 -12.40
CA GLY A 324 -1.01 26.23 -12.25
C GLY A 324 -1.09 27.50 -11.41
N TYR A 325 0.07 27.94 -10.92
CA TYR A 325 0.22 29.25 -10.29
C TYR A 325 0.54 30.29 -11.38
N HIS A 326 -0.35 31.25 -11.59
CA HIS A 326 -0.12 32.35 -12.51
C HIS A 326 0.05 33.64 -11.72
N PHE A 327 1.24 34.21 -11.74
CA PHE A 327 1.47 35.55 -11.29
C PHE A 327 1.15 36.51 -12.45
N GLN A 328 0.10 37.30 -12.31
CA GLN A 328 -0.10 38.45 -13.21
C GLN A 328 0.88 39.52 -12.77
N SER A 329 1.77 39.89 -13.67
CA SER A 329 2.67 41.04 -13.53
C SER A 329 1.92 42.35 -13.68
#